data_a81882ea3cb45b5d57a52f2004750d7e
#
_entry.id   a81882ea3cb45b5d57a52f2004750d7e
#
_cell.length_a   1.000
_cell.length_b   1.000
_cell.length_c   1.000
_cell.angle_alpha   90.00
_cell.angle_beta   90.00
_cell.angle_gamma   90.00
#
_symmetry.space_group_name_H-M   'P 1'
#
loop_
_entity.id
_entity.type
_entity.pdbx_description
1 polymer ?
#
loop_
_entity_poly.entity_id
_entity_poly.type
_entity_poly.pdbx_seq_one_letter_code
_entity_poly.pdbx_strand_id
1 'polypeptide(L)'
;MTKDEEIAELKAAFKAFSESSDMLAKSYLDLQQEVAQLSRQLEQSERDKREEQDKNRILVQQFQQLFESMPVGVLLLSGSGQIVMANPVAEHLFQLPLIGKAWGEIVPVSFKPQKDDGHEVSMTSGRRVRVETASLGNVPGQLIILVDLTEAYLLQKQLLKLKCYLKARV
;
A
#
# COMPACT_ATOMS: atom_id res chain seq x y z
N MET A 1 28.67 74.96 -31.58
CA MET A 1 28.98 73.54 -31.48
C MET A 1 29.97 73.23 -32.58
N THR A 2 31.17 72.87 -32.27
CA THR A 2 32.19 72.59 -33.27
C THR A 2 32.04 71.16 -33.78
N LYS A 3 32.40 70.96 -35.04
CA LYS A 3 32.26 69.61 -35.70
C LYS A 3 33.00 68.48 -34.94
N ASP A 4 34.02 68.87 -34.15
CA ASP A 4 34.75 67.89 -33.32
C ASP A 4 34.02 67.51 -32.04
N GLU A 5 33.16 68.34 -31.49
CA GLU A 5 32.30 68.06 -30.34
C GLU A 5 31.19 67.07 -30.73
N GLU A 6 30.55 67.20 -31.93
CA GLU A 6 29.57 66.33 -32.46
C GLU A 6 30.16 64.95 -32.72
N ILE A 7 31.37 64.86 -33.26
CA ILE A 7 32.06 63.55 -33.51
C ILE A 7 32.42 62.86 -32.20
N ALA A 8 32.82 63.62 -31.15
CA ALA A 8 33.10 63.03 -29.85
C ALA A 8 31.84 62.47 -29.18
N GLU A 9 30.72 63.18 -29.25
CA GLU A 9 29.45 62.76 -28.70
C GLU A 9 28.90 61.53 -29.45
N LEU A 10 28.99 61.48 -30.77
CA LEU A 10 28.60 60.34 -31.58
C LEU A 10 29.45 59.08 -31.26
N LYS A 11 30.76 59.21 -31.05
CA LYS A 11 31.66 58.13 -30.65
C LYS A 11 31.32 57.62 -29.24
N ALA A 12 31.00 58.48 -28.31
CA ALA A 12 30.58 58.09 -26.97
C ALA A 12 29.25 57.32 -26.98
N ALA A 13 28.28 57.83 -27.75
CA ALA A 13 27.00 57.13 -27.93
C ALA A 13 27.15 55.77 -28.59
N PHE A 14 27.99 55.65 -29.61
CA PHE A 14 28.26 54.36 -30.29
C PHE A 14 28.97 53.38 -29.36
N LYS A 15 29.89 53.85 -28.53
CA LYS A 15 30.57 53.01 -27.54
C LYS A 15 29.58 52.49 -26.49
N ALA A 16 28.74 53.34 -25.95
CA ALA A 16 27.69 52.94 -24.98
C ALA A 16 26.68 51.94 -25.58
N PHE A 17 26.30 52.16 -26.85
CA PHE A 17 25.44 51.20 -27.57
C PHE A 17 26.11 49.84 -27.77
N SER A 18 27.39 49.82 -28.15
CA SER A 18 28.16 48.58 -28.32
C SER A 18 28.28 47.83 -26.99
N GLU A 19 28.63 48.49 -25.90
CA GLU A 19 28.74 47.89 -24.57
C GLU A 19 27.38 47.32 -24.10
N SER A 20 26.29 48.05 -24.35
CA SER A 20 24.95 47.59 -24.02
C SER A 20 24.54 46.37 -24.85
N SER A 21 24.87 46.35 -26.15
CA SER A 21 24.60 45.20 -27.04
C SER A 21 25.40 43.96 -26.63
N ASP A 22 26.65 44.12 -26.27
CA ASP A 22 27.50 43.02 -25.79
C ASP A 22 26.99 42.44 -24.46
N MET A 23 26.54 43.31 -23.55
CA MET A 23 25.93 42.90 -22.29
C MET A 23 24.63 42.15 -22.52
N LEU A 24 23.79 42.60 -23.44
CA LEU A 24 22.54 41.92 -23.81
C LEU A 24 22.80 40.56 -24.44
N ALA A 25 23.76 40.46 -25.36
CA ALA A 25 24.17 39.22 -25.99
C ALA A 25 24.68 38.21 -24.96
N LYS A 26 25.49 38.64 -24.02
CA LYS A 26 25.98 37.82 -22.91
C LYS A 26 24.82 37.31 -22.03
N SER A 27 23.95 38.21 -21.60
CA SER A 27 22.77 37.84 -20.79
C SER A 27 21.86 36.84 -21.51
N TYR A 28 21.72 36.99 -22.81
CA TYR A 28 20.94 36.05 -23.62
C TYR A 28 21.57 34.64 -23.65
N LEU A 29 22.88 34.54 -23.80
CA LEU A 29 23.62 33.27 -23.77
C LEU A 29 23.54 32.63 -22.38
N ASP A 30 23.70 33.40 -21.32
CA ASP A 30 23.60 32.91 -19.93
C ASP A 30 22.19 32.36 -19.66
N LEU A 31 21.14 33.07 -20.10
CA LEU A 31 19.77 32.63 -19.97
C LEU A 31 19.50 31.34 -20.75
N GLN A 32 20.02 31.21 -21.98
CA GLN A 32 19.90 29.98 -22.76
C GLN A 32 20.56 28.78 -22.05
N GLN A 33 21.71 29.00 -21.42
CA GLN A 33 22.39 27.94 -20.67
C GLN A 33 21.57 27.52 -19.44
N GLU A 34 21.01 28.49 -18.72
CA GLU A 34 20.16 28.24 -17.55
C GLU A 34 18.89 27.47 -17.94
N VAL A 35 18.20 27.87 -19.00
CA VAL A 35 17.04 27.13 -19.52
C VAL A 35 17.40 25.71 -19.92
N ALA A 36 18.53 25.50 -20.60
CA ALA A 36 18.99 24.17 -20.97
C ALA A 36 19.33 23.30 -19.75
N GLN A 37 19.88 23.89 -18.71
CA GLN A 37 20.19 23.20 -17.45
C GLN A 37 18.91 22.83 -16.69
N LEU A 38 17.99 23.75 -16.53
CA LEU A 38 16.69 23.49 -15.89
C LEU A 38 15.88 22.44 -16.62
N SER A 39 15.88 22.47 -17.97
CA SER A 39 15.21 21.44 -18.77
C SER A 39 15.78 20.05 -18.51
N ARG A 40 17.10 19.91 -18.44
CA ARG A 40 17.74 18.61 -18.11
C ARG A 40 17.43 18.15 -16.69
N GLN A 41 17.41 19.07 -15.72
CA GLN A 41 17.04 18.73 -14.35
C GLN A 41 15.59 18.28 -14.24
N LEU A 42 14.69 18.94 -14.96
CA LEU A 42 13.28 18.56 -15.02
C LEU A 42 13.10 17.15 -15.64
N GLU A 43 13.74 16.90 -16.78
CA GLU A 43 13.68 15.57 -17.42
C GLU A 43 14.21 14.47 -16.49
N GLN A 44 15.32 14.73 -15.78
CA GLN A 44 15.87 13.75 -14.84
C GLN A 44 14.90 13.50 -13.68
N SER A 45 14.37 14.56 -13.08
CA SER A 45 13.41 14.46 -11.97
C SER A 45 12.13 13.72 -12.39
N GLU A 46 11.64 13.95 -13.60
CA GLU A 46 10.48 13.20 -14.13
C GLU A 46 10.78 11.72 -14.33
N ARG A 47 11.99 11.38 -14.81
CA ARG A 47 12.41 9.97 -14.96
C ARG A 47 12.48 9.27 -13.61
N ASP A 48 13.15 9.90 -12.64
CA ASP A 48 13.30 9.35 -11.29
C ASP A 48 11.93 9.11 -10.63
N LYS A 49 11.01 10.07 -10.77
CA LYS A 49 9.64 9.95 -10.27
C LYS A 49 8.87 8.82 -10.94
N ARG A 50 9.00 8.63 -12.25
CA ARG A 50 8.36 7.52 -12.98
C ARG A 50 8.91 6.17 -12.52
N GLU A 51 10.22 6.05 -12.36
CA GLU A 51 10.84 4.83 -11.86
C GLU A 51 10.36 4.47 -10.44
N GLU A 52 10.26 5.47 -9.56
CA GLU A 52 9.73 5.26 -8.21
C GLU A 52 8.25 4.83 -8.23
N GLN A 53 7.44 5.46 -9.07
CA GLN A 53 6.04 5.09 -9.25
C GLN A 53 5.89 3.66 -9.79
N ASP A 54 6.71 3.25 -10.76
CA ASP A 54 6.68 1.89 -11.32
C ASP A 54 7.12 0.86 -10.27
N LYS A 55 8.15 1.13 -9.48
CA LYS A 55 8.56 0.27 -8.36
C LYS A 55 7.44 0.10 -7.33
N ASN A 56 6.80 1.20 -6.95
CA ASN A 56 5.67 1.16 -6.01
C ASN A 56 4.49 0.36 -6.57
N ARG A 57 4.17 0.53 -7.85
CA ARG A 57 3.11 -0.23 -8.50
C ARG A 57 3.38 -1.73 -8.49
N ILE A 58 4.62 -2.14 -8.81
CA ILE A 58 5.03 -3.54 -8.79
C ILE A 58 4.90 -4.12 -7.37
N LEU A 59 5.37 -3.39 -6.35
CA LEU A 59 5.27 -3.83 -4.95
C LEU A 59 3.81 -4.00 -4.50
N VAL A 60 2.94 -3.06 -4.86
CA VAL A 60 1.51 -3.15 -4.55
C VAL A 60 0.87 -4.36 -5.23
N GLN A 61 1.20 -4.61 -6.51
CA GLN A 61 0.70 -5.78 -7.23
C GLN A 61 1.18 -7.10 -6.62
N GLN A 62 2.45 -7.19 -6.25
CA GLN A 62 3.00 -8.38 -5.59
C GLN A 62 2.35 -8.62 -4.23
N PHE A 63 2.17 -7.56 -3.44
CA PHE A 63 1.47 -7.66 -2.16
C PHE A 63 0.03 -8.15 -2.35
N GLN A 64 -0.69 -7.60 -3.32
CA GLN A 64 -2.06 -8.01 -3.61
C GLN A 64 -2.14 -9.47 -4.02
N GLN A 65 -1.27 -9.95 -4.89
CA GLN A 65 -1.21 -11.35 -5.28
C GLN A 65 -0.92 -12.29 -4.10
N LEU A 66 0.03 -11.91 -3.24
CA LEU A 66 0.31 -12.68 -2.03
C LEU A 66 -0.90 -12.73 -1.10
N PHE A 67 -1.52 -11.57 -0.85
CA PHE A 67 -2.68 -11.45 0.02
C PHE A 67 -3.87 -12.28 -0.48
N GLU A 68 -4.13 -12.28 -1.78
CA GLU A 68 -5.20 -13.06 -2.41
C GLU A 68 -4.90 -14.57 -2.43
N SER A 69 -3.63 -14.97 -2.53
CA SER A 69 -3.21 -16.37 -2.60
C SER A 69 -3.01 -17.05 -1.25
N MET A 70 -3.09 -16.30 -0.14
CA MET A 70 -2.91 -16.88 1.20
C MET A 70 -3.99 -17.93 1.51
N PRO A 71 -3.61 -19.13 2.00
CA PRO A 71 -4.57 -20.21 2.32
C PRO A 71 -5.28 -20.01 3.67
N VAL A 72 -5.12 -18.84 4.28
CA VAL A 72 -5.72 -18.44 5.54
C VAL A 72 -6.56 -17.18 5.34
N GLY A 73 -7.64 -17.02 6.11
CA GLY A 73 -8.41 -15.79 6.12
C GLY A 73 -7.60 -14.67 6.79
N VAL A 74 -7.47 -13.52 6.12
CA VAL A 74 -6.74 -12.36 6.65
C VAL A 74 -7.63 -11.14 6.60
N LEU A 75 -7.74 -10.46 7.73
CA LEU A 75 -8.45 -9.19 7.87
C LEU A 75 -7.51 -8.13 8.43
N LEU A 76 -7.58 -6.95 7.88
CA LEU A 76 -6.91 -5.78 8.41
C LEU A 76 -7.95 -4.85 9.05
N LEU A 77 -7.74 -4.52 10.31
CA LEU A 77 -8.55 -3.55 11.04
C LEU A 77 -7.84 -2.21 11.16
N SER A 78 -8.59 -1.13 11.04
CA SER A 78 -8.14 0.22 11.40
C SER A 78 -7.98 0.36 12.91
N GLY A 79 -7.41 1.47 13.36
CA GLY A 79 -7.34 1.82 14.80
C GLY A 79 -8.71 2.00 15.46
N SER A 80 -9.78 2.20 14.69
CA SER A 80 -11.18 2.25 15.17
C SER A 80 -11.86 0.88 15.20
N GLY A 81 -11.18 -0.21 14.81
CA GLY A 81 -11.74 -1.56 14.76
C GLY A 81 -12.61 -1.85 13.54
N GLN A 82 -12.57 -1.01 12.51
CA GLN A 82 -13.27 -1.25 11.24
C GLN A 82 -12.40 -2.10 10.31
N ILE A 83 -13.02 -3.02 9.58
CA ILE A 83 -12.36 -3.88 8.59
C ILE A 83 -12.06 -3.04 7.35
N VAL A 84 -10.78 -2.81 7.07
CA VAL A 84 -10.32 -2.04 5.91
C VAL A 84 -9.87 -2.92 4.75
N MET A 85 -9.45 -4.16 5.03
CA MET A 85 -9.11 -5.15 4.01
C MET A 85 -9.54 -6.55 4.46
N ALA A 86 -9.96 -7.36 3.51
CA ALA A 86 -10.25 -8.78 3.68
C ALA A 86 -9.75 -9.52 2.43
N ASN A 87 -9.11 -10.68 2.62
CA ASN A 87 -8.74 -11.53 1.50
C ASN A 87 -9.90 -12.47 1.12
N PRO A 88 -9.87 -13.10 -0.08
CA PRO A 88 -10.94 -13.97 -0.55
C PRO A 88 -11.28 -15.13 0.41
N VAL A 89 -10.30 -15.67 1.11
CA VAL A 89 -10.52 -16.74 2.09
C VAL A 89 -11.33 -16.26 3.29
N ALA A 90 -11.04 -15.05 3.80
CA ALA A 90 -11.84 -14.44 4.86
C ALA A 90 -13.28 -14.17 4.41
N GLU A 91 -13.47 -13.61 3.22
CA GLU A 91 -14.82 -13.38 2.67
C GLU A 91 -15.60 -14.69 2.51
N HIS A 92 -14.94 -15.75 2.05
CA HIS A 92 -15.56 -17.07 1.92
C HIS A 92 -15.89 -17.72 3.28
N LEU A 93 -15.09 -17.47 4.32
CA LEU A 93 -15.37 -17.97 5.67
C LEU A 93 -16.62 -17.35 6.27
N PHE A 94 -16.77 -16.06 6.14
CA PHE A 94 -17.88 -15.30 6.73
C PHE A 94 -19.14 -15.28 5.86
N GLN A 95 -19.01 -15.41 4.54
CA GLN A 95 -20.12 -15.37 3.57
C GLN A 95 -20.96 -14.08 3.63
N LEU A 96 -20.34 -12.97 4.02
CA LEU A 96 -20.96 -11.66 4.11
C LEU A 96 -19.96 -10.56 3.75
N PRO A 97 -20.41 -9.39 3.30
CA PRO A 97 -19.51 -8.27 3.03
C PRO A 97 -18.86 -7.80 4.34
N LEU A 98 -17.52 -7.80 4.36
CA LEU A 98 -16.74 -7.50 5.56
C LEU A 98 -16.25 -6.05 5.59
N ILE A 99 -15.80 -5.52 4.44
CA ILE A 99 -15.15 -4.21 4.34
C ILE A 99 -16.08 -3.10 4.81
N GLY A 100 -15.56 -2.21 5.66
CA GLY A 100 -16.28 -1.07 6.23
C GLY A 100 -17.11 -1.39 7.48
N LYS A 101 -17.27 -2.67 7.85
CA LYS A 101 -17.97 -3.06 9.07
C LYS A 101 -17.04 -3.06 10.29
N ALA A 102 -17.60 -2.84 11.46
CA ALA A 102 -16.86 -2.98 12.71
C ALA A 102 -16.67 -4.46 13.05
N TRP A 103 -15.46 -4.85 13.41
CA TRP A 103 -15.17 -6.22 13.82
C TRP A 103 -16.05 -6.70 14.98
N GLY A 104 -16.31 -5.81 15.95
CA GLY A 104 -17.20 -6.08 17.07
C GLY A 104 -18.64 -6.43 16.69
N GLU A 105 -19.13 -6.01 15.52
CA GLU A 105 -20.44 -6.36 14.99
C GLU A 105 -20.44 -7.72 14.29
N ILE A 106 -19.33 -8.09 13.68
CA ILE A 106 -19.17 -9.36 12.96
C ILE A 106 -19.05 -10.55 13.93
N VAL A 107 -18.30 -10.36 15.03
CA VAL A 107 -18.01 -11.43 16.01
C VAL A 107 -19.28 -12.10 16.54
N PRO A 108 -20.27 -11.39 17.11
CA PRO A 108 -21.45 -12.02 17.71
C PRO A 108 -22.36 -12.72 16.70
N VAL A 109 -22.31 -12.28 15.44
CA VAL A 109 -23.14 -12.87 14.35
C VAL A 109 -22.49 -14.10 13.76
N SER A 110 -21.17 -14.09 13.63
CA SER A 110 -20.41 -15.13 12.91
C SER A 110 -19.87 -16.23 13.80
N PHE A 111 -19.64 -15.96 15.08
CA PHE A 111 -19.07 -16.93 16.00
C PHE A 111 -20.11 -17.40 17.04
N LYS A 112 -20.08 -18.69 17.30
CA LYS A 112 -20.90 -19.36 18.32
C LYS A 112 -19.99 -20.22 19.21
N PRO A 113 -19.32 -19.62 20.22
CA PRO A 113 -18.40 -20.34 21.10
C PRO A 113 -19.10 -21.54 21.75
N GLN A 114 -18.40 -22.68 21.75
CA GLN A 114 -18.84 -23.93 22.38
C GLN A 114 -17.90 -24.28 23.55
N LYS A 115 -18.37 -25.14 24.45
CA LYS A 115 -17.61 -25.50 25.68
C LYS A 115 -16.31 -26.24 25.37
N ASP A 116 -16.19 -26.86 24.21
CA ASP A 116 -15.04 -27.66 23.76
C ASP A 116 -14.13 -26.91 22.75
N ASP A 117 -14.34 -25.60 22.56
CA ASP A 117 -13.60 -24.82 21.55
C ASP A 117 -12.11 -24.65 21.92
N GLY A 118 -11.75 -24.58 23.20
CA GLY A 118 -10.34 -24.38 23.61
C GLY A 118 -9.75 -23.11 23.05
N HIS A 119 -8.72 -23.23 22.18
CA HIS A 119 -8.10 -22.12 21.46
C HIS A 119 -8.71 -21.89 20.06
N GLU A 120 -9.74 -22.64 19.73
CA GLU A 120 -10.47 -22.59 18.46
C GLU A 120 -11.87 -22.06 18.75
N VAL A 121 -12.53 -21.50 17.74
CA VAL A 121 -13.88 -20.99 17.88
C VAL A 121 -14.76 -21.59 16.78
N SER A 122 -15.94 -22.05 17.19
CA SER A 122 -16.94 -22.53 16.25
C SER A 122 -17.69 -21.35 15.61
N MET A 123 -17.83 -21.38 14.29
CA MET A 123 -18.62 -20.42 13.55
C MET A 123 -20.10 -20.86 13.47
N THR A 124 -20.99 -19.90 13.26
CA THR A 124 -22.42 -20.15 13.01
C THR A 124 -22.65 -21.01 11.77
N SER A 125 -21.74 -20.97 10.79
CA SER A 125 -21.73 -21.84 9.60
C SER A 125 -21.36 -23.29 9.87
N GLY A 126 -20.99 -23.65 11.12
CA GLY A 126 -20.51 -24.98 11.49
C GLY A 126 -19.03 -25.22 11.22
N ARG A 127 -18.31 -24.23 10.71
CA ARG A 127 -16.85 -24.29 10.55
C ARG A 127 -16.15 -24.10 11.88
N ARG A 128 -14.94 -24.61 11.97
CA ARG A 128 -14.08 -24.44 13.14
C ARG A 128 -12.83 -23.67 12.72
N VAL A 129 -12.59 -22.52 13.37
CA VAL A 129 -11.50 -21.62 13.02
C VAL A 129 -10.66 -21.30 14.25
N ARG A 130 -9.36 -21.11 14.02
CA ARG A 130 -8.46 -20.46 14.99
C ARG A 130 -8.32 -19.02 14.61
N VAL A 131 -8.49 -18.14 15.60
CA VAL A 131 -8.36 -16.68 15.44
C VAL A 131 -7.08 -16.23 16.11
N GLU A 132 -6.18 -15.66 15.35
CA GLU A 132 -4.95 -15.06 15.84
C GLU A 132 -4.96 -13.57 15.53
N THR A 133 -4.46 -12.75 16.45
CA THR A 133 -4.38 -11.30 16.29
C THR A 133 -2.94 -10.85 16.42
N ALA A 134 -2.51 -9.95 15.51
CA ALA A 134 -1.21 -9.33 15.55
C ALA A 134 -1.35 -7.80 15.44
N SER A 135 -0.54 -7.07 16.18
CA SER A 135 -0.44 -5.62 16.07
C SER A 135 0.46 -5.24 14.89
N LEU A 136 0.13 -4.17 14.20
CA LEU A 136 0.91 -3.64 13.07
C LEU A 136 2.10 -2.74 13.48
N GLY A 137 2.55 -2.85 14.71
CA GLY A 137 3.68 -2.07 15.21
C GLY A 137 3.35 -0.58 15.32
N ASN A 138 3.96 0.25 14.48
CA ASN A 138 3.81 1.72 14.55
C ASN A 138 2.56 2.27 13.86
N VAL A 139 1.78 1.42 13.17
CA VAL A 139 0.55 1.83 12.49
C VAL A 139 -0.65 1.45 13.37
N PRO A 140 -1.59 2.38 13.66
CA PRO A 140 -2.77 2.05 14.43
C PRO A 140 -3.65 1.07 13.64
N GLY A 141 -3.81 -0.14 14.16
CA GLY A 141 -4.58 -1.20 13.53
C GLY A 141 -4.17 -2.58 14.01
N GLN A 142 -4.95 -3.59 13.63
CA GLN A 142 -4.73 -4.98 14.00
C GLN A 142 -4.91 -5.88 12.77
N LEU A 143 -4.06 -6.89 12.69
CA LEU A 143 -4.18 -7.97 11.73
C LEU A 143 -4.89 -9.13 12.41
N ILE A 144 -5.94 -9.66 11.78
CA ILE A 144 -6.63 -10.86 12.24
C ILE A 144 -6.38 -11.97 11.22
N ILE A 145 -5.89 -13.09 11.70
CA ILE A 145 -5.62 -14.29 10.91
C ILE A 145 -6.61 -15.37 11.33
N LEU A 146 -7.27 -15.98 10.36
CA LEU A 146 -8.28 -17.01 10.53
C LEU A 146 -7.82 -18.28 9.85
N VAL A 147 -7.54 -19.29 10.63
CA VAL A 147 -7.14 -20.62 10.11
C VAL A 147 -8.34 -21.54 10.17
N ASP A 148 -8.80 -22.03 9.02
CA ASP A 148 -9.88 -23.03 8.95
C ASP A 148 -9.33 -24.39 9.36
N LEU A 149 -9.85 -24.94 10.43
CA LEU A 149 -9.46 -26.23 11.00
C LEU A 149 -10.58 -27.26 10.89
N THR A 150 -11.62 -26.98 10.09
CA THR A 150 -12.82 -27.80 9.99
C THR A 150 -12.50 -29.23 9.57
N GLU A 151 -11.67 -29.42 8.56
CA GLU A 151 -11.29 -30.77 8.08
C GLU A 151 -10.48 -31.54 9.12
N ALA A 152 -9.49 -30.88 9.75
CA ALA A 152 -8.67 -31.48 10.78
C ALA A 152 -9.51 -31.94 11.99
N TYR A 153 -10.46 -31.10 12.40
CA TYR A 153 -11.40 -31.41 13.48
C TYR A 153 -12.31 -32.61 13.14
N LEU A 154 -12.85 -32.65 11.93
CA LEU A 154 -13.71 -33.75 11.48
C LEU A 154 -12.95 -35.09 11.43
N LEU A 155 -11.72 -35.09 10.92
CA LEU A 155 -10.84 -36.23 10.89
C LEU A 155 -10.53 -36.75 12.31
N GLN A 156 -10.20 -35.85 13.22
CA GLN A 156 -9.94 -36.20 14.61
C GLN A 156 -11.16 -36.81 15.29
N LYS A 157 -12.32 -36.25 15.05
CA LYS A 157 -13.60 -36.78 15.57
C LYS A 157 -13.92 -38.18 15.04
N GLN A 158 -13.64 -38.45 13.77
CA GLN A 158 -13.79 -39.79 13.17
C GLN A 158 -12.82 -40.78 13.78
N LEU A 159 -11.57 -40.42 13.95
CA LEU A 159 -10.54 -41.26 14.61
C LEU A 159 -10.92 -41.61 16.04
N LEU A 160 -11.45 -40.67 16.81
CA LEU A 160 -11.92 -40.92 18.18
C LEU A 160 -13.09 -41.90 18.20
N LYS A 161 -14.05 -41.74 17.30
CA LYS A 161 -15.19 -42.71 17.16
C LYS A 161 -14.67 -44.11 16.84
N LEU A 162 -13.74 -44.27 15.92
CA LEU A 162 -13.15 -45.56 15.56
C LEU A 162 -12.40 -46.19 16.77
N LYS A 163 -11.62 -45.37 17.51
CA LYS A 163 -10.96 -45.85 18.75
C LYS A 163 -11.96 -46.32 19.82
N CYS A 164 -13.08 -45.61 20.00
CA CYS A 164 -14.13 -46.03 20.91
C CYS A 164 -14.80 -47.35 20.46
N TYR A 165 -15.06 -47.50 19.17
CA TYR A 165 -15.62 -48.73 18.60
C TYR A 165 -14.69 -49.94 18.79
N LEU A 166 -13.40 -49.77 18.60
CA LEU A 166 -12.38 -50.81 18.78
C LEU A 166 -12.24 -51.21 20.25
N LYS A 167 -12.33 -50.26 21.20
CA LYS A 167 -12.28 -50.53 22.66
C LYS A 167 -13.56 -51.24 23.18
N ALA A 168 -14.70 -51.03 22.54
CA ALA A 168 -15.95 -51.66 22.97
C ALA A 168 -16.11 -53.12 22.46
N ARG A 169 -15.16 -53.60 21.66
CA ARG A 169 -15.18 -54.97 21.05
C ARG A 169 -14.15 -55.90 21.63
N VAL A 170 -13.39 -55.48 22.64
CA VAL A 170 -12.46 -56.26 23.46
C VAL A 170 -13.02 -56.40 24.87
#